data_4b45ef7589b05f3e90302c5d1290c957
#
_entry.id   4b45ef7589b05f3e90302c5d1290c957
#
_cell.length_a   1.000
_cell.length_b   1.000
_cell.length_c   1.000
_cell.angle_alpha   90.00
_cell.angle_beta   90.00
_cell.angle_gamma   90.00
#
_symmetry.space_group_name_H-M   'P 1'
#
loop_
_entity.id
_entity.type
_entity.pdbx_description
1 polymer ?
#
loop_
_entity_poly.entity_id
_entity_poly.type
_entity_poly.pdbx_seq_one_letter_code
_entity_poly.pdbx_strand_id
1 'polypeptide(L)'
;MRIWSPNVKPNDFFQYYQSEKPTIEQKHAILIHQAKAISSGYSQYRTGDFLASMHDFVTNEQGESVIGAGRLMSKEDVESVLRSMLEMGKRKVSLLPPNVVSISETHIAWTVPAQVRPMLFNITGLPMKKIDVPWPRLLMVANRNGKLAVAALKTNGRVSAKTKLYQAPLMNVNANGNVCTGSATLPDECGLDQLNAWESVMFDSAFSHVNNPSTLSLDRDKDKAVDNKAHYRFWLSLSKMKVGKFPVENLNPLRYGVDNFIENNS
;
A
#
# COMPACT_ATOMS: atom_id res chain seq x y z
N MET A 1 -23.58 -12.37 14.66
CA MET A 1 -24.21 -11.07 14.48
C MET A 1 -24.87 -10.71 15.81
N ARG A 2 -24.25 -9.89 16.65
CA ARG A 2 -24.83 -9.49 17.94
C ARG A 2 -25.67 -8.23 17.72
N ILE A 3 -26.97 -8.38 17.91
CA ILE A 3 -27.95 -7.28 17.86
C ILE A 3 -27.64 -6.37 19.05
N TRP A 4 -27.45 -5.10 18.78
CA TRP A 4 -27.24 -4.05 19.76
C TRP A 4 -28.50 -3.97 20.69
N SER A 5 -28.30 -4.23 21.97
CA SER A 5 -29.39 -4.08 22.97
C SER A 5 -29.50 -2.60 23.35
N PRO A 6 -30.68 -2.00 23.34
CA PRO A 6 -30.90 -0.60 23.75
C PRO A 6 -30.61 -0.29 25.24
N ASN A 7 -30.20 -1.29 26.02
CA ASN A 7 -29.91 -1.16 27.46
C ASN A 7 -28.44 -1.04 27.82
N VAL A 8 -27.52 -0.79 26.86
CA VAL A 8 -26.12 -0.52 27.18
C VAL A 8 -26.02 0.88 27.77
N LYS A 9 -25.74 0.97 29.08
CA LYS A 9 -25.52 2.26 29.73
C LYS A 9 -24.32 2.96 29.06
N PRO A 10 -24.43 4.26 28.74
CA PRO A 10 -23.36 5.01 28.05
C PRO A 10 -21.99 4.95 28.73
N ASN A 11 -21.95 4.65 30.05
CA ASN A 11 -20.71 4.58 30.82
C ASN A 11 -19.86 3.33 30.62
N ASP A 12 -20.39 2.26 30.00
CA ASP A 12 -19.62 1.00 29.87
C ASP A 12 -18.56 1.04 28.77
N PHE A 13 -18.62 2.03 27.87
CA PHE A 13 -17.65 2.20 26.78
C PHE A 13 -16.32 2.82 27.20
N PHE A 14 -16.23 3.46 28.37
CA PHE A 14 -15.10 4.30 28.77
C PHE A 14 -14.26 3.76 29.94
N GLN A 15 -14.46 2.52 30.39
CA GLN A 15 -13.69 1.95 31.52
C GLN A 15 -12.21 1.59 31.20
N TYR A 16 -11.73 1.81 29.98
CA TYR A 16 -10.38 1.37 29.56
C TYR A 16 -9.29 2.45 29.57
N TYR A 17 -9.60 3.71 29.90
CA TYR A 17 -8.60 4.78 29.96
C TYR A 17 -8.46 5.36 31.36
N GLN A 18 -7.53 4.83 32.15
CA GLN A 18 -7.05 5.44 33.37
C GLN A 18 -5.78 6.25 33.10
N SER A 19 -5.93 7.54 32.73
CA SER A 19 -5.02 8.64 33.05
C SER A 19 -5.68 9.94 32.61
N GLU A 20 -5.91 10.87 33.58
CA GLU A 20 -6.55 12.19 33.42
C GLU A 20 -7.78 12.18 32.50
N LYS A 21 -8.94 11.89 33.08
CA LYS A 21 -10.21 11.76 32.37
C LYS A 21 -10.60 13.07 31.68
N PRO A 22 -10.55 13.17 30.35
CA PRO A 22 -11.27 14.26 29.69
C PRO A 22 -12.76 14.10 30.02
N THR A 23 -13.42 15.19 30.40
CA THR A 23 -14.86 15.19 30.57
C THR A 23 -15.49 15.04 29.19
N ILE A 24 -16.01 13.84 28.90
CA ILE A 24 -16.64 13.54 27.60
C ILE A 24 -18.13 13.77 27.75
N GLU A 25 -18.65 14.72 27.01
CA GLU A 25 -20.07 15.03 26.94
C GLU A 25 -20.65 14.44 25.63
N GLN A 26 -21.73 13.67 25.75
CA GLN A 26 -22.48 13.17 24.61
C GLN A 26 -23.31 14.30 24.00
N LYS A 27 -22.98 14.68 22.73
CA LYS A 27 -23.73 15.77 22.06
C LYS A 27 -24.73 15.23 21.06
N HIS A 28 -24.33 14.26 20.23
CA HIS A 28 -25.16 13.76 19.14
C HIS A 28 -25.01 12.27 18.97
N ALA A 29 -26.08 11.61 18.51
CA ALA A 29 -26.06 10.26 17.97
C ALA A 29 -26.32 10.30 16.47
N ILE A 30 -25.59 9.49 15.69
CA ILE A 30 -25.84 9.32 14.25
C ILE A 30 -26.36 7.90 14.04
N LEU A 31 -27.55 7.80 13.47
CA LEU A 31 -28.16 6.53 13.09
C LEU A 31 -28.03 6.34 11.57
N ILE A 32 -27.62 5.15 11.17
CA ILE A 32 -27.51 4.77 9.77
C ILE A 32 -28.69 3.85 9.43
N HIS A 33 -29.45 4.24 8.42
CA HIS A 33 -30.62 3.53 7.93
C HIS A 33 -30.34 2.96 6.55
N GLN A 34 -30.84 1.76 6.27
CA GLN A 34 -30.83 1.18 4.95
C GLN A 34 -32.23 1.19 4.36
N ALA A 35 -32.40 1.78 3.19
CA ALA A 35 -33.69 1.78 2.49
C ALA A 35 -34.08 0.35 2.09
N LYS A 36 -35.26 -0.09 2.55
CA LYS A 36 -35.89 -1.33 2.07
C LYS A 36 -36.81 -1.01 0.89
N ALA A 37 -37.08 -2.02 0.03
CA ALA A 37 -37.98 -1.85 -1.10
C ALA A 37 -39.33 -1.28 -0.63
N ILE A 38 -39.73 -0.14 -1.19
CA ILE A 38 -41.05 0.45 -1.03
C ILE A 38 -41.82 0.16 -2.33
N SER A 39 -42.99 -0.41 -2.20
CA SER A 39 -43.84 -0.83 -3.35
C SER A 39 -44.50 0.35 -4.08
N SER A 40 -44.22 1.60 -3.76
CA SER A 40 -44.78 2.79 -4.41
C SER A 40 -43.76 3.46 -5.33
N GLY A 41 -44.12 3.64 -6.60
CA GLY A 41 -43.25 4.17 -7.67
C GLY A 41 -42.77 5.62 -7.56
N TYR A 42 -42.85 6.26 -6.41
CA TYR A 42 -42.46 7.66 -6.17
C TYR A 42 -41.34 7.81 -5.13
N SER A 43 -40.65 6.77 -4.77
CA SER A 43 -39.52 6.90 -3.84
C SER A 43 -38.28 7.42 -4.57
N GLN A 44 -37.71 8.53 -4.09
CA GLN A 44 -36.39 9.02 -4.53
C GLN A 44 -35.22 8.14 -4.08
N TYR A 45 -35.46 7.15 -3.22
CA TYR A 45 -34.45 6.23 -2.70
C TYR A 45 -34.58 4.87 -3.35
N ARG A 46 -33.44 4.25 -3.66
CA ARG A 46 -33.36 2.89 -4.19
C ARG A 46 -33.22 1.90 -3.05
N THR A 47 -33.69 0.67 -3.24
CA THR A 47 -33.45 -0.42 -2.29
C THR A 47 -31.95 -0.60 -2.09
N GLY A 48 -31.50 -0.55 -0.83
CA GLY A 48 -30.10 -0.67 -0.48
C GLY A 48 -29.40 0.67 -0.25
N ASP A 49 -30.01 1.81 -0.63
CA ASP A 49 -29.44 3.12 -0.32
C ASP A 49 -29.30 3.32 1.20
N PHE A 50 -28.21 3.93 1.61
CA PHE A 50 -27.97 4.29 3.01
C PHE A 50 -28.34 5.76 3.24
N LEU A 51 -29.00 5.99 4.37
CA LEU A 51 -29.40 7.30 4.88
C LEU A 51 -28.82 7.46 6.27
N ALA A 52 -28.44 8.66 6.64
CA ALA A 52 -28.04 8.98 8.01
C ALA A 52 -28.97 10.01 8.62
N SER A 53 -29.25 9.87 9.91
CA SER A 53 -29.95 10.89 10.70
C SER A 53 -29.12 11.26 11.93
N MET A 54 -29.13 12.56 12.27
CA MET A 54 -28.50 13.09 13.48
C MET A 54 -29.57 13.34 14.54
N HIS A 55 -29.26 12.94 15.75
CA HIS A 55 -30.14 13.03 16.91
C HIS A 55 -29.41 13.70 18.05
N ASP A 56 -30.11 14.58 18.79
CA ASP A 56 -29.61 15.12 20.05
C ASP A 56 -29.96 14.20 21.20
N PHE A 57 -29.16 14.21 22.27
CA PHE A 57 -29.53 13.58 23.52
C PHE A 57 -30.45 14.53 24.31
N VAL A 58 -31.54 13.99 24.79
CA VAL A 58 -32.52 14.70 25.64
C VAL A 58 -32.74 13.96 26.95
N THR A 59 -33.05 14.67 28.01
CA THR A 59 -33.36 14.06 29.31
C THR A 59 -34.85 13.73 29.37
N ASN A 60 -35.19 12.47 29.63
CA ASN A 60 -36.60 12.06 29.84
C ASN A 60 -37.11 12.44 31.23
N GLU A 61 -38.38 12.18 31.47
CA GLU A 61 -39.05 12.48 32.76
C GLU A 61 -38.43 11.73 33.96
N GLN A 62 -37.72 10.63 33.71
CA GLN A 62 -37.02 9.84 34.73
C GLN A 62 -35.57 10.34 34.95
N GLY A 63 -35.14 11.41 34.28
CA GLY A 63 -33.81 11.98 34.42
C GLY A 63 -32.72 11.20 33.61
N GLU A 64 -33.13 10.31 32.70
CA GLU A 64 -32.21 9.54 31.89
C GLU A 64 -31.92 10.24 30.53
N SER A 65 -30.69 10.14 30.06
CA SER A 65 -30.30 10.63 28.74
C SER A 65 -30.77 9.65 27.66
N VAL A 66 -31.68 10.11 26.79
CA VAL A 66 -32.23 9.30 25.68
C VAL A 66 -31.99 9.99 24.33
N ILE A 67 -32.00 9.20 23.25
CA ILE A 67 -31.88 9.73 21.89
C ILE A 67 -33.21 10.41 21.52
N GLY A 68 -33.16 11.71 21.24
CA GLY A 68 -34.30 12.52 20.84
C GLY A 68 -34.70 12.33 19.37
N ALA A 69 -35.62 13.19 18.90
CA ALA A 69 -36.04 13.22 17.51
C ALA A 69 -34.83 13.55 16.60
N GLY A 70 -34.74 12.87 15.44
CA GLY A 70 -33.65 13.03 14.51
C GLY A 70 -34.02 13.84 13.29
N ARG A 71 -33.01 14.47 12.65
CA ARG A 71 -33.10 15.06 11.32
C ARG A 71 -32.26 14.25 10.32
N LEU A 72 -32.75 14.11 9.08
CA LEU A 72 -31.94 13.51 8.02
C LEU A 72 -30.71 14.38 7.78
N MET A 73 -29.58 13.72 7.58
CA MET A 73 -28.31 14.35 7.22
C MET A 73 -28.18 14.43 5.69
N SER A 74 -27.73 15.57 5.21
CA SER A 74 -27.27 15.70 3.83
C SER A 74 -25.93 14.99 3.65
N LYS A 75 -25.51 14.81 2.40
CA LYS A 75 -24.18 14.26 2.09
C LYS A 75 -23.08 15.16 2.68
N GLU A 76 -23.26 16.46 2.59
CA GLU A 76 -22.35 17.48 3.11
C GLU A 76 -22.26 17.44 4.64
N ASP A 77 -23.37 17.20 5.34
CA ASP A 77 -23.40 17.00 6.81
C ASP A 77 -22.55 15.78 7.20
N VAL A 78 -22.73 14.64 6.51
CA VAL A 78 -21.99 13.41 6.78
C VAL A 78 -20.49 13.63 6.51
N GLU A 79 -20.13 14.24 5.38
CA GLU A 79 -18.74 14.55 5.07
C GLU A 79 -18.11 15.48 6.11
N SER A 80 -18.86 16.49 6.57
CA SER A 80 -18.38 17.45 7.58
C SER A 80 -18.08 16.76 8.92
N VAL A 81 -18.98 15.89 9.38
CA VAL A 81 -18.78 15.14 10.64
C VAL A 81 -17.58 14.20 10.51
N LEU A 82 -17.47 13.45 9.41
CA LEU A 82 -16.34 12.56 9.17
C LEU A 82 -15.01 13.34 9.11
N ARG A 83 -14.99 14.48 8.42
CA ARG A 83 -13.81 15.34 8.38
C ARG A 83 -13.42 15.83 9.78
N SER A 84 -14.38 16.30 10.60
CA SER A 84 -14.09 16.77 11.96
C SER A 84 -13.50 15.66 12.84
N MET A 85 -13.99 14.42 12.70
CA MET A 85 -13.45 13.25 13.41
C MET A 85 -12.03 12.91 12.95
N LEU A 86 -11.76 12.98 11.64
CA LEU A 86 -10.43 12.72 11.08
C LEU A 86 -9.42 13.84 11.38
N GLU A 87 -9.90 15.08 11.50
CA GLU A 87 -9.07 16.27 11.77
C GLU A 87 -8.68 16.44 13.25
N MET A 88 -9.24 15.65 14.17
CA MET A 88 -8.86 15.68 15.59
C MET A 88 -7.41 15.26 15.85
N GLY A 89 -6.73 14.62 14.87
CA GLY A 89 -5.29 14.42 14.89
C GLY A 89 -4.55 15.68 14.41
N LYS A 90 -3.64 16.24 15.21
CA LYS A 90 -2.75 17.33 14.77
C LYS A 90 -2.12 16.96 13.43
N ARG A 91 -2.44 17.68 12.35
CA ARG A 91 -1.77 17.53 11.05
C ARG A 91 -0.30 17.83 11.23
N LYS A 92 0.55 16.80 11.30
CA LYS A 92 1.98 16.98 11.15
C LYS A 92 2.26 17.33 9.70
N VAL A 93 2.79 18.52 9.45
CA VAL A 93 3.36 18.83 8.13
C VAL A 93 4.55 17.91 7.94
N SER A 94 4.47 17.02 6.95
CA SER A 94 5.55 16.13 6.59
C SER A 94 6.09 16.56 5.23
N LEU A 95 7.39 16.89 5.18
CA LEU A 95 8.07 17.11 3.92
C LEU A 95 8.30 15.77 3.24
N LEU A 96 7.87 15.65 1.99
CA LEU A 96 8.10 14.43 1.23
C LEU A 96 9.55 14.38 0.75
N PRO A 97 10.27 13.26 0.98
CA PRO A 97 11.56 13.04 0.36
C PRO A 97 11.46 13.12 -1.18
N PRO A 98 12.48 13.62 -1.87
CA PRO A 98 12.43 13.84 -3.32
C PRO A 98 12.27 12.55 -4.15
N ASN A 99 12.59 11.41 -3.57
CA ASN A 99 12.42 10.10 -4.17
C ASN A 99 11.00 9.52 -4.02
N VAL A 100 10.13 10.11 -3.21
CA VAL A 100 8.73 9.67 -3.08
C VAL A 100 7.93 10.12 -4.30
N VAL A 101 7.27 9.17 -4.93
CA VAL A 101 6.47 9.34 -6.16
C VAL A 101 5.00 9.50 -5.85
N SER A 102 4.49 8.67 -4.94
CA SER A 102 3.09 8.67 -4.49
C SER A 102 3.00 8.22 -3.04
N ILE A 103 2.06 8.76 -2.31
CA ILE A 103 1.71 8.34 -0.96
C ILE A 103 0.21 8.49 -0.76
N SER A 104 -0.40 7.48 -0.14
CA SER A 104 -1.80 7.47 0.26
C SER A 104 -1.95 6.73 1.59
N GLU A 105 -3.18 6.56 2.04
CA GLU A 105 -3.47 5.74 3.23
C GLU A 105 -3.19 4.25 3.02
N THR A 106 -3.20 3.77 1.77
CA THR A 106 -3.07 2.35 1.43
C THR A 106 -1.70 1.97 0.92
N HIS A 107 -0.93 2.91 0.37
CA HIS A 107 0.36 2.61 -0.25
C HIS A 107 1.36 3.77 -0.18
N ILE A 108 2.62 3.42 -0.37
CA ILE A 108 3.70 4.36 -0.67
C ILE A 108 4.49 3.87 -1.89
N ALA A 109 4.81 4.79 -2.81
CA ALA A 109 5.65 4.53 -3.97
C ALA A 109 6.86 5.47 -3.98
N TRP A 110 8.05 4.92 -4.18
CA TRP A 110 9.30 5.69 -4.17
C TRP A 110 10.31 5.12 -5.16
N THR A 111 11.32 5.91 -5.48
CA THR A 111 12.43 5.45 -6.31
C THR A 111 13.68 5.20 -5.49
N VAL A 112 14.40 4.14 -5.84
CA VAL A 112 15.74 3.83 -5.32
C VAL A 112 16.75 4.06 -6.45
N PRO A 113 17.81 4.85 -6.24
CA PRO A 113 18.79 5.14 -7.29
C PRO A 113 19.57 3.91 -7.71
N ALA A 114 20.03 3.91 -8.95
CA ALA A 114 20.97 2.90 -9.42
C ALA A 114 22.26 2.93 -8.61
N GLN A 115 22.72 1.79 -8.14
CA GLN A 115 23.92 1.69 -7.31
C GLN A 115 24.54 0.29 -7.36
N VAL A 116 25.83 0.20 -7.05
CA VAL A 116 26.47 -1.09 -6.78
C VAL A 116 26.21 -1.47 -5.34
N ARG A 117 25.62 -2.67 -5.14
CA ARG A 117 25.39 -3.22 -3.80
C ARG A 117 25.34 -4.76 -3.84
N PRO A 118 25.50 -5.40 -2.67
CA PRO A 118 25.45 -6.84 -2.58
C PRO A 118 24.13 -7.44 -3.07
N MET A 119 24.20 -8.62 -3.68
CA MET A 119 23.06 -9.49 -4.00
C MET A 119 23.40 -10.91 -3.53
N LEU A 120 22.52 -11.50 -2.74
CA LEU A 120 22.68 -12.84 -2.19
C LEU A 120 21.92 -13.85 -3.05
N PHE A 121 22.62 -14.82 -3.61
CA PHE A 121 22.03 -15.93 -4.36
C PHE A 121 22.01 -17.20 -3.52
N ASN A 122 20.86 -17.86 -3.46
CA ASN A 122 20.65 -19.16 -2.82
C ASN A 122 19.82 -20.06 -3.75
N ILE A 123 20.48 -20.54 -4.82
CA ILE A 123 19.84 -21.31 -5.90
C ILE A 123 20.09 -22.80 -5.62
N THR A 124 19.05 -23.62 -5.70
CA THR A 124 19.15 -25.08 -5.55
C THR A 124 20.20 -25.67 -6.49
N GLY A 125 21.13 -26.44 -5.93
CA GLY A 125 22.23 -27.06 -6.68
C GLY A 125 23.42 -26.15 -6.96
N LEU A 126 23.45 -24.93 -6.40
CA LEU A 126 24.60 -24.01 -6.42
C LEU A 126 24.99 -23.61 -4.99
N PRO A 127 26.28 -23.35 -4.72
CA PRO A 127 26.68 -22.77 -3.44
C PRO A 127 26.02 -21.40 -3.23
N MET A 128 25.55 -21.13 -2.01
CA MET A 128 25.08 -19.80 -1.65
C MET A 128 26.21 -18.78 -1.82
N LYS A 129 25.92 -17.65 -2.47
CA LYS A 129 26.94 -16.67 -2.81
C LYS A 129 26.41 -15.25 -2.75
N LYS A 130 27.16 -14.39 -2.06
CA LYS A 130 26.95 -12.93 -2.04
C LYS A 130 27.95 -12.27 -2.98
N ILE A 131 27.48 -11.45 -3.91
CA ILE A 131 28.31 -10.74 -4.90
C ILE A 131 27.87 -9.30 -5.04
N ASP A 132 28.81 -8.38 -5.24
CA ASP A 132 28.49 -6.98 -5.54
C ASP A 132 28.14 -6.82 -7.01
N VAL A 133 26.97 -6.24 -7.27
CA VAL A 133 26.43 -6.07 -8.63
C VAL A 133 25.82 -4.68 -8.81
N PRO A 134 25.79 -4.15 -10.03
CA PRO A 134 25.16 -2.88 -10.35
C PRO A 134 23.64 -3.07 -10.43
N TRP A 135 22.91 -2.59 -9.42
CA TRP A 135 21.45 -2.56 -9.46
C TRP A 135 20.95 -1.44 -10.38
N PRO A 136 19.92 -1.65 -11.19
CA PRO A 136 19.28 -0.57 -11.93
C PRO A 136 18.57 0.38 -10.97
N ARG A 137 18.17 1.54 -11.45
CA ARG A 137 17.21 2.38 -10.71
C ARG A 137 15.86 1.69 -10.65
N LEU A 138 15.24 1.69 -9.50
CA LEU A 138 13.99 0.99 -9.23
C LEU A 138 12.87 1.97 -8.82
N LEU A 139 11.65 1.66 -9.21
CA LEU A 139 10.41 2.15 -8.61
C LEU A 139 9.88 1.04 -7.72
N MET A 140 9.66 1.33 -6.45
CA MET A 140 9.10 0.42 -5.45
C MET A 140 7.73 0.90 -5.01
N VAL A 141 6.83 -0.03 -4.75
CA VAL A 141 5.49 0.22 -4.21
C VAL A 141 5.26 -0.75 -3.07
N ALA A 142 5.00 -0.23 -1.87
CA ALA A 142 4.59 -1.03 -0.72
C ALA A 142 3.15 -0.68 -0.34
N ASN A 143 2.37 -1.66 0.12
CA ASN A 143 1.01 -1.43 0.58
C ASN A 143 0.76 -2.00 1.98
N ARG A 144 -0.33 -1.56 2.61
CA ARG A 144 -0.73 -1.99 3.97
C ARG A 144 -1.04 -3.48 4.10
N ASN A 145 -1.26 -4.17 2.99
CA ASN A 145 -1.49 -5.61 2.99
C ASN A 145 -0.18 -6.42 3.00
N GLY A 146 0.96 -5.77 3.25
CA GLY A 146 2.26 -6.43 3.30
C GLY A 146 2.81 -6.82 1.93
N LYS A 147 2.34 -6.21 0.83
CA LYS A 147 2.87 -6.47 -0.51
C LYS A 147 3.93 -5.44 -0.86
N LEU A 148 4.97 -5.91 -1.51
CA LEU A 148 6.01 -5.11 -2.11
C LEU A 148 6.08 -5.41 -3.61
N ALA A 149 6.02 -4.38 -4.44
CA ALA A 149 6.19 -4.49 -5.88
C ALA A 149 7.35 -3.62 -6.36
N VAL A 150 8.01 -4.03 -7.45
CA VAL A 150 9.17 -3.36 -7.99
C VAL A 150 9.18 -3.38 -9.51
N ALA A 151 9.53 -2.23 -10.11
CA ALA A 151 9.80 -2.07 -11.54
C ALA A 151 11.14 -1.39 -11.74
N ALA A 152 11.80 -1.62 -12.88
CA ALA A 152 13.05 -0.95 -13.21
C ALA A 152 12.81 0.30 -14.06
N LEU A 153 13.73 1.26 -13.94
CA LEU A 153 13.75 2.54 -14.64
C LEU A 153 15.06 2.70 -15.42
N LYS A 154 14.98 3.20 -16.67
CA LYS A 154 16.19 3.47 -17.48
C LYS A 154 16.77 4.86 -17.27
N THR A 155 15.98 5.79 -16.77
CA THR A 155 16.36 7.20 -16.62
C THR A 155 16.39 7.65 -15.18
N ASN A 156 17.20 8.68 -14.88
CA ASN A 156 17.33 9.26 -13.55
C ASN A 156 16.38 10.47 -13.31
N GLY A 157 15.56 10.84 -14.29
CA GLY A 157 14.61 11.95 -14.17
C GLY A 157 13.51 11.68 -13.16
N ARG A 158 12.73 12.71 -12.84
CA ARG A 158 11.54 12.58 -12.00
C ARG A 158 10.53 11.63 -12.66
N VAL A 159 9.99 10.70 -11.89
CA VAL A 159 8.95 9.79 -12.37
C VAL A 159 7.65 10.55 -12.59
N SER A 160 6.97 10.26 -13.69
CA SER A 160 5.67 10.81 -14.06
C SER A 160 4.83 9.74 -14.76
N ALA A 161 3.56 9.99 -14.99
CA ALA A 161 2.66 9.09 -15.73
C ALA A 161 3.21 8.64 -17.10
N LYS A 162 4.04 9.48 -17.76
CA LYS A 162 4.67 9.17 -19.06
C LYS A 162 5.96 8.36 -18.94
N THR A 163 6.45 8.08 -17.73
CA THR A 163 7.68 7.33 -17.53
C THR A 163 7.47 5.88 -17.91
N LYS A 164 8.34 5.36 -18.78
CA LYS A 164 8.32 3.93 -19.18
C LYS A 164 8.89 3.08 -18.06
N LEU A 165 8.18 2.01 -17.72
CA LEU A 165 8.59 1.01 -16.76
C LEU A 165 9.12 -0.24 -17.47
N TYR A 166 9.99 -0.94 -16.75
CA TYR A 166 10.61 -2.18 -17.21
C TYR A 166 10.49 -3.23 -16.11
N GLN A 167 10.50 -4.50 -16.52
CA GLN A 167 10.61 -5.61 -15.58
C GLN A 167 11.82 -5.41 -14.68
N ALA A 168 11.66 -5.58 -13.37
CA ALA A 168 12.79 -5.60 -12.48
C ALA A 168 13.63 -6.86 -12.79
N PRO A 169 14.95 -6.72 -13.05
CA PRO A 169 15.80 -7.85 -13.47
C PRO A 169 16.17 -8.75 -12.28
N LEU A 170 15.18 -9.18 -11.53
CA LEU A 170 15.33 -9.88 -10.25
C LEU A 170 14.62 -11.23 -10.27
N MET A 171 15.21 -12.25 -9.62
CA MET A 171 14.64 -13.59 -9.60
C MET A 171 13.29 -13.68 -8.89
N ASN A 172 13.22 -13.19 -7.66
CA ASN A 172 12.05 -13.33 -6.79
C ASN A 172 10.91 -12.35 -7.15
N VAL A 173 10.85 -11.85 -8.38
CA VAL A 173 9.85 -10.91 -8.86
C VAL A 173 9.03 -11.55 -9.97
N ASN A 174 7.70 -11.51 -9.84
CA ASN A 174 6.80 -12.05 -10.85
C ASN A 174 6.55 -11.05 -12.00
N ALA A 175 5.78 -11.46 -13.01
CA ALA A 175 5.48 -10.65 -14.19
C ALA A 175 4.74 -9.33 -13.90
N ASN A 176 4.02 -9.26 -12.77
CA ASN A 176 3.31 -8.05 -12.31
C ASN A 176 4.19 -7.15 -11.43
N GLY A 177 5.44 -7.51 -11.21
CA GLY A 177 6.38 -6.78 -10.36
C GLY A 177 6.31 -7.14 -8.88
N ASN A 178 5.42 -8.04 -8.43
CA ASN A 178 5.34 -8.41 -7.02
C ASN A 178 6.56 -9.21 -6.58
N VAL A 179 7.14 -8.80 -5.46
CA VAL A 179 8.29 -9.44 -4.83
C VAL A 179 7.82 -10.62 -3.99
N CYS A 180 8.41 -11.78 -4.20
CA CYS A 180 8.26 -12.89 -3.26
C CYS A 180 9.17 -12.64 -2.07
N THR A 181 8.60 -12.24 -0.95
CA THR A 181 9.32 -11.84 0.27
C THR A 181 9.77 -13.03 1.13
N GLY A 182 9.27 -14.24 0.83
CA GLY A 182 9.63 -15.46 1.55
C GLY A 182 9.35 -15.35 3.07
N SER A 183 10.38 -15.54 3.89
CA SER A 183 10.33 -15.44 5.35
C SER A 183 10.80 -14.07 5.88
N ALA A 184 10.92 -13.05 5.04
CA ALA A 184 11.33 -11.72 5.50
C ALA A 184 10.27 -11.13 6.44
N THR A 185 10.72 -10.47 7.52
CA THR A 185 9.84 -9.67 8.38
C THR A 185 9.42 -8.43 7.62
N LEU A 186 8.12 -8.27 7.43
CA LEU A 186 7.55 -7.13 6.72
C LEU A 186 7.28 -5.99 7.69
N PRO A 187 7.46 -4.71 7.26
CA PRO A 187 6.99 -3.58 8.04
C PRO A 187 5.46 -3.59 8.21
N ASP A 188 4.98 -3.16 9.36
CA ASP A 188 3.55 -3.12 9.70
C ASP A 188 2.80 -1.98 8.98
N GLU A 189 3.54 -0.96 8.52
CA GLU A 189 2.98 0.25 7.92
C GLU A 189 3.68 0.63 6.60
N CYS A 190 3.02 1.51 5.81
CA CYS A 190 3.56 2.08 4.57
C CYS A 190 3.91 3.57 4.76
N GLY A 191 4.50 3.94 5.90
CA GLY A 191 4.88 5.32 6.21
C GLY A 191 6.21 5.74 5.58
N LEU A 192 6.48 7.06 5.59
CA LEU A 192 7.76 7.63 5.13
C LEU A 192 8.96 7.12 5.95
N ASP A 193 8.74 6.83 7.21
CA ASP A 193 9.72 6.30 8.16
C ASP A 193 10.03 4.82 7.93
N GLN A 194 9.19 4.11 7.17
CA GLN A 194 9.35 2.67 6.87
C GLN A 194 10.07 2.39 5.55
N LEU A 195 10.45 3.41 4.76
CA LEU A 195 11.07 3.20 3.44
C LEU A 195 12.31 2.32 3.51
N ASN A 196 13.20 2.56 4.47
CA ASN A 196 14.43 1.77 4.64
C ASN A 196 14.12 0.31 5.02
N ALA A 197 13.10 0.08 5.85
CA ALA A 197 12.68 -1.27 6.23
C ALA A 197 12.12 -2.03 5.01
N TRP A 198 11.29 -1.38 4.18
CA TRP A 198 10.81 -1.96 2.91
C TRP A 198 11.94 -2.23 1.91
N GLU A 199 12.94 -1.35 1.82
CA GLU A 199 14.13 -1.60 1.00
C GLU A 199 14.89 -2.84 1.50
N SER A 200 15.06 -3.01 2.80
CA SER A 200 15.72 -4.18 3.38
C SER A 200 14.98 -5.47 3.08
N VAL A 201 13.65 -5.49 3.04
CA VAL A 201 12.87 -6.68 2.62
C VAL A 201 13.33 -7.21 1.27
N MET A 202 13.67 -6.36 0.32
CA MET A 202 14.12 -6.79 -1.00
C MET A 202 15.64 -6.98 -1.07
N PHE A 203 16.41 -6.01 -0.60
CA PHE A 203 17.87 -6.01 -0.79
C PHE A 203 18.61 -7.02 0.08
N ASP A 204 18.06 -7.36 1.25
CA ASP A 204 18.65 -8.33 2.17
C ASP A 204 18.09 -9.75 1.98
N SER A 205 17.14 -9.92 1.04
CA SER A 205 16.59 -11.23 0.67
C SER A 205 17.55 -12.05 -0.18
N ALA A 206 17.43 -13.38 -0.05
CA ALA A 206 18.14 -14.30 -0.93
C ALA A 206 17.36 -14.57 -2.22
N PHE A 207 18.01 -14.41 -3.36
CA PHE A 207 17.46 -14.68 -4.68
C PHE A 207 17.63 -16.16 -5.02
N SER A 208 16.53 -16.88 -5.18
CA SER A 208 16.55 -18.35 -5.27
C SER A 208 16.06 -18.91 -6.59
N HIS A 209 15.05 -18.32 -7.20
CA HIS A 209 14.46 -18.82 -8.44
C HIS A 209 13.79 -17.71 -9.26
N VAL A 210 13.75 -17.90 -10.57
CA VAL A 210 13.16 -16.97 -11.53
C VAL A 210 11.64 -17.16 -11.54
N ASN A 211 10.90 -16.17 -10.99
CA ASN A 211 9.43 -16.16 -11.01
C ASN A 211 8.85 -15.63 -12.31
N ASN A 212 9.63 -14.89 -13.08
CA ASN A 212 9.28 -14.37 -14.38
C ASN A 212 10.37 -14.66 -15.40
N PRO A 213 10.16 -15.60 -16.33
CA PRO A 213 11.16 -15.93 -17.35
C PRO A 213 11.53 -14.76 -18.26
N SER A 214 10.69 -13.72 -18.35
CA SER A 214 10.94 -12.51 -19.13
C SER A 214 11.57 -11.38 -18.32
N THR A 215 12.15 -11.66 -17.14
CA THR A 215 12.74 -10.64 -16.25
C THR A 215 13.95 -9.93 -16.87
N LEU A 216 14.68 -10.58 -17.79
CA LEU A 216 15.87 -10.08 -18.49
C LEU A 216 15.81 -10.40 -19.97
N SER A 217 16.38 -9.52 -20.80
CA SER A 217 16.70 -9.77 -22.19
C SER A 217 18.19 -10.07 -22.30
N LEU A 218 18.56 -11.34 -22.46
CA LEU A 218 19.97 -11.77 -22.52
C LEU A 218 20.48 -11.94 -23.95
N ASP A 219 19.59 -12.16 -24.91
CA ASP A 219 19.88 -12.35 -26.31
C ASP A 219 19.20 -11.28 -27.18
N ARG A 220 19.57 -11.23 -28.48
CA ARG A 220 18.85 -10.42 -29.49
C ARG A 220 17.38 -10.87 -29.63
N ASP A 221 17.11 -12.14 -29.34
CA ASP A 221 15.77 -12.71 -29.22
C ASP A 221 15.22 -12.40 -27.84
N LYS A 222 14.41 -11.34 -27.79
CA LYS A 222 13.81 -10.83 -26.53
C LYS A 222 12.77 -11.75 -25.89
N ASP A 223 12.29 -12.75 -26.63
CA ASP A 223 11.26 -13.69 -26.19
C ASP A 223 11.83 -14.95 -25.54
N LYS A 224 13.16 -15.09 -25.54
CA LYS A 224 13.80 -16.24 -24.93
C LYS A 224 13.68 -16.21 -23.40
N ALA A 225 13.06 -17.24 -22.84
CA ALA A 225 12.93 -17.44 -21.41
C ALA A 225 14.27 -17.56 -20.69
N VAL A 226 14.42 -16.88 -19.57
CA VAL A 226 15.62 -16.89 -18.74
C VAL A 226 15.43 -17.83 -17.56
N ASP A 227 16.26 -18.89 -17.46
CA ASP A 227 16.26 -19.81 -16.32
C ASP A 227 17.15 -19.29 -15.16
N ASN A 228 17.11 -20.00 -14.03
CA ASN A 228 17.89 -19.66 -12.84
C ASN A 228 19.40 -19.56 -13.11
N LYS A 229 19.93 -20.48 -13.93
CA LYS A 229 21.38 -20.54 -14.22
C LYS A 229 21.80 -19.40 -15.13
N ALA A 230 21.01 -19.09 -16.17
CA ALA A 230 21.28 -17.98 -17.09
C ALA A 230 21.19 -16.64 -16.34
N HIS A 231 20.17 -16.46 -15.50
CA HIS A 231 20.01 -15.26 -14.67
C HIS A 231 21.21 -15.08 -13.70
N TYR A 232 21.60 -16.12 -12.97
CA TYR A 232 22.76 -16.07 -12.08
C TYR A 232 24.07 -15.78 -12.83
N ARG A 233 24.30 -16.42 -14.00
CA ARG A 233 25.49 -16.17 -14.80
C ARG A 233 25.57 -14.73 -15.29
N PHE A 234 24.45 -14.13 -15.65
CA PHE A 234 24.38 -12.72 -16.03
C PHE A 234 24.91 -11.83 -14.90
N TRP A 235 24.34 -11.94 -13.69
CA TRP A 235 24.79 -11.15 -12.56
C TRP A 235 26.23 -11.43 -12.16
N LEU A 236 26.65 -12.69 -12.20
CA LEU A 236 28.02 -13.07 -11.90
C LEU A 236 29.00 -12.47 -12.92
N SER A 237 28.63 -12.35 -14.18
CA SER A 237 29.45 -11.71 -15.20
C SER A 237 29.63 -10.21 -14.93
N LEU A 238 28.55 -9.50 -14.56
CA LEU A 238 28.61 -8.08 -14.20
C LEU A 238 29.53 -7.84 -12.99
N SER A 239 29.43 -8.69 -11.97
CA SER A 239 30.29 -8.63 -10.78
C SER A 239 31.76 -8.86 -11.13
N LYS A 240 32.08 -9.89 -11.93
CA LYS A 240 33.45 -10.20 -12.33
C LYS A 240 34.09 -9.10 -13.18
N MET A 241 33.32 -8.51 -14.09
CA MET A 241 33.77 -7.40 -14.93
C MET A 241 33.81 -6.06 -14.19
N LYS A 242 33.40 -6.02 -12.91
CA LYS A 242 33.32 -4.80 -12.09
C LYS A 242 32.53 -3.68 -12.78
N VAL A 243 31.44 -4.04 -13.45
CA VAL A 243 30.58 -3.09 -14.15
C VAL A 243 29.92 -2.18 -13.10
N GLY A 244 30.16 -0.86 -13.19
CA GLY A 244 29.65 0.11 -12.24
C GLY A 244 28.18 0.52 -12.48
N LYS A 245 27.59 0.18 -13.64
CA LYS A 245 26.22 0.52 -14.02
C LYS A 245 25.52 -0.69 -14.64
N PHE A 246 24.24 -0.86 -14.31
CA PHE A 246 23.42 -1.90 -14.93
C PHE A 246 23.27 -1.63 -16.44
N PRO A 247 23.45 -2.66 -17.28
CA PRO A 247 23.25 -2.55 -18.73
C PRO A 247 21.75 -2.48 -19.05
N VAL A 248 21.23 -1.26 -19.23
CA VAL A 248 19.80 -0.98 -19.38
C VAL A 248 19.16 -1.57 -20.62
N GLU A 249 19.95 -1.95 -21.62
CA GLU A 249 19.54 -2.69 -22.83
C GLU A 249 18.98 -4.08 -22.50
N ASN A 250 19.37 -4.66 -21.38
CA ASN A 250 18.87 -5.95 -20.90
C ASN A 250 17.52 -5.87 -20.16
N LEU A 251 16.93 -4.67 -20.02
CA LEU A 251 15.63 -4.49 -19.40
C LEU A 251 14.50 -4.71 -20.40
N ASN A 252 13.56 -5.59 -20.08
CA ASN A 252 12.33 -5.81 -20.83
C ASN A 252 11.25 -4.79 -20.43
N PRO A 253 10.56 -4.14 -21.41
CA PRO A 253 9.54 -3.15 -21.11
C PRO A 253 8.30 -3.80 -20.47
N LEU A 254 7.68 -3.09 -19.51
CA LEU A 254 6.32 -3.37 -19.07
C LEU A 254 5.31 -2.79 -20.07
N ARG A 255 4.14 -3.43 -20.19
CA ARG A 255 3.09 -3.03 -21.13
C ARG A 255 2.20 -1.89 -20.59
N TYR A 256 2.35 -1.52 -19.33
CA TYR A 256 1.54 -0.50 -18.63
C TYR A 256 2.44 0.58 -18.01
N GLY A 257 1.84 1.74 -17.75
CA GLY A 257 2.51 2.92 -17.20
C GLY A 257 2.63 2.91 -15.69
N VAL A 258 3.18 4.01 -15.15
CA VAL A 258 3.40 4.21 -13.71
C VAL A 258 2.09 4.18 -12.93
N ASP A 259 1.05 4.85 -13.44
CA ASP A 259 -0.23 4.95 -12.75
C ASP A 259 -0.83 3.56 -12.53
N ASN A 260 -0.96 2.78 -13.60
CA ASN A 260 -1.47 1.41 -13.52
C ASN A 260 -0.58 0.49 -12.66
N PHE A 261 0.75 0.70 -12.67
CA PHE A 261 1.65 -0.07 -11.82
C PHE A 261 1.39 0.22 -10.34
N ILE A 262 1.22 1.48 -9.98
CA ILE A 262 0.92 1.88 -8.60
C ILE A 262 -0.47 1.38 -8.20
N GLU A 263 -1.50 1.63 -9.02
CA GLU A 263 -2.88 1.21 -8.74
C GLU A 263 -3.03 -0.30 -8.56
N ASN A 264 -2.38 -1.11 -9.40
CA ASN A 264 -2.45 -2.57 -9.32
C ASN A 264 -1.71 -3.16 -8.11
N ASN A 265 -0.84 -2.37 -7.45
CA ASN A 265 -0.01 -2.81 -6.34
C ASN A 265 -0.26 -2.00 -5.04
N SER A 266 -1.25 -1.10 -5.05
CA SER A 266 -1.66 -0.30 -3.88
C SER A 266 -2.61 -1.03 -2.93
#